data_6fba33fa14018e6c40687d697993b399
#
_entry.id   6fba33fa14018e6c40687d697993b399
#
_cell.length_a   1.000
_cell.length_b   1.000
_cell.length_c   1.000
_cell.angle_alpha   90.00
_cell.angle_beta   90.00
_cell.angle_gamma   90.00
#
_symmetry.space_group_name_H-M   'P 1'
#
loop_
_entity.id
_entity.type
_entity.pdbx_description
1 polymer ?
#
loop_
_entity_poly.entity_id
_entity_poly.type
_entity_poly.pdbx_seq_one_letter_code
_entity_poly.pdbx_strand_id
1 'polypeptide(L)'
;MLKIDSLRIRYGNVEAVKGISLEVQHREIVALLGANGAGKSSTLRGVMNLSPKFGGKVFLRGEDISRLDTSEIVRKGCCLVPEGRKIFPYFTVEENLMMGDYGNSKGKTRQTKANLERVFSLFPILAERKRQLGGTLSGGEQQMLAIGRSLMLEPDIIMMDEPSLGLAPILVEQIFALIQEIRDKLNRTILLVEQNAHMALQIADRGYILETGRIVLSGTARELRENPDVAKAYLGMA
;
A
#
# COMPACT_ATOMS: atom_id res chain seq x y z
N MET A 1 -2.72 -3.40 14.63
CA MET A 1 -1.44 -3.09 13.95
C MET A 1 -1.33 -1.61 13.62
N LEU A 2 -2.18 -1.07 12.77
CA LEU A 2 -2.32 0.36 12.48
C LEU A 2 -3.69 0.84 12.93
N LYS A 3 -3.76 2.00 13.60
CA LYS A 3 -5.01 2.68 13.95
C LYS A 3 -4.92 4.14 13.54
N ILE A 4 -5.91 4.57 12.80
CA ILE A 4 -6.16 5.97 12.43
C ILE A 4 -7.34 6.43 13.25
N ASP A 5 -7.22 7.55 13.94
CA ASP A 5 -8.27 8.14 14.77
C ASP A 5 -8.53 9.57 14.35
N SER A 6 -9.72 9.80 13.80
CA SER A 6 -10.25 11.13 13.42
C SER A 6 -9.31 11.94 12.54
N LEU A 7 -8.58 11.28 11.62
CA LEU A 7 -7.58 11.90 10.74
C LEU A 7 -8.22 12.96 9.85
N ARG A 8 -7.62 14.14 9.83
CA ARG A 8 -8.02 15.27 8.99
C ARG A 8 -6.85 15.81 8.19
N ILE A 9 -7.04 15.97 6.89
CA ILE A 9 -6.02 16.47 5.96
C ILE A 9 -6.61 17.58 5.12
N ARG A 10 -5.88 18.69 4.99
CA ARG A 10 -6.28 19.85 4.23
C ARG A 10 -5.17 20.30 3.29
N TYR A 11 -5.53 20.62 2.07
CA TYR A 11 -4.67 21.26 1.08
C TYR A 11 -5.23 22.66 0.76
N GLY A 12 -4.58 23.69 1.25
CA GLY A 12 -5.13 25.05 1.18
C GLY A 12 -6.51 25.10 1.86
N ASN A 13 -7.56 25.46 1.11
CA ASN A 13 -8.94 25.53 1.61
C ASN A 13 -9.74 24.25 1.42
N VAL A 14 -9.16 23.21 0.80
CA VAL A 14 -9.86 21.95 0.52
C VAL A 14 -9.52 20.92 1.59
N GLU A 15 -10.52 20.46 2.33
CA GLU A 15 -10.39 19.36 3.28
C GLU A 15 -10.59 18.04 2.53
N ALA A 16 -9.48 17.37 2.23
CA ALA A 16 -9.46 16.12 1.47
C ALA A 16 -9.83 14.90 2.34
N VAL A 17 -9.54 14.95 3.66
CA VAL A 17 -9.90 13.90 4.64
C VAL A 17 -10.54 14.57 5.84
N LYS A 18 -11.75 14.12 6.20
CA LYS A 18 -12.69 14.85 7.07
C LYS A 18 -12.97 14.09 8.37
N GLY A 19 -11.93 13.68 9.09
CA GLY A 19 -12.07 13.00 10.38
C GLY A 19 -12.38 11.51 10.22
N ILE A 20 -11.59 10.80 9.43
CA ILE A 20 -11.77 9.35 9.25
C ILE A 20 -11.08 8.57 10.38
N SER A 21 -11.69 7.44 10.74
CA SER A 21 -11.12 6.46 11.66
C SER A 21 -11.18 5.08 11.04
N LEU A 22 -10.05 4.37 11.05
CA LEU A 22 -9.97 2.99 10.59
C LEU A 22 -8.88 2.23 11.36
N GLU A 23 -8.99 0.92 11.35
CA GLU A 23 -8.02 0.03 12.00
C GLU A 23 -7.64 -1.11 11.05
N VAL A 24 -6.35 -1.48 11.08
CA VAL A 24 -5.80 -2.65 10.40
C VAL A 24 -5.19 -3.55 11.45
N GLN A 25 -5.68 -4.79 11.57
CA GLN A 25 -5.15 -5.76 12.52
C GLN A 25 -3.87 -6.42 11.99
N HIS A 26 -3.20 -7.19 12.83
CA HIS A 26 -2.00 -7.91 12.41
C HIS A 26 -2.33 -9.00 11.38
N ARG A 27 -1.54 -9.09 10.31
CA ARG A 27 -1.72 -10.04 9.18
C ARG A 27 -3.05 -9.90 8.44
N GLU A 28 -3.68 -8.78 8.51
CA GLU A 28 -4.93 -8.48 7.84
C GLU A 28 -4.66 -7.72 6.54
N ILE A 29 -5.45 -7.99 5.50
CA ILE A 29 -5.60 -7.12 4.33
C ILE A 29 -6.87 -6.29 4.53
N VAL A 30 -6.71 -4.99 4.68
CA VAL A 30 -7.83 -4.05 4.73
C VAL A 30 -7.86 -3.23 3.46
N ALA A 31 -9.02 -3.18 2.80
CA ALA A 31 -9.24 -2.36 1.62
C ALA A 31 -9.86 -1.00 2.00
N LEU A 32 -9.24 0.09 1.54
CA LEU A 32 -9.85 1.43 1.55
C LEU A 32 -10.26 1.77 0.12
N LEU A 33 -11.56 1.74 -0.12
CA LEU A 33 -12.18 1.83 -1.45
C LEU A 33 -12.84 3.19 -1.65
N GLY A 34 -12.94 3.64 -2.89
CA GLY A 34 -13.64 4.87 -3.22
C GLY A 34 -13.25 5.38 -4.60
N ALA A 35 -14.03 6.31 -5.14
CA ALA A 35 -13.77 6.96 -6.41
C ALA A 35 -12.49 7.83 -6.38
N ASN A 36 -12.05 8.27 -7.55
CA ASN A 36 -10.97 9.24 -7.67
C ASN A 36 -11.35 10.54 -6.95
N GLY A 37 -10.42 11.11 -6.19
CA GLY A 37 -10.67 12.30 -5.38
C GLY A 37 -11.37 12.04 -4.04
N ALA A 38 -11.74 10.80 -3.69
CA ALA A 38 -12.39 10.50 -2.41
C ALA A 38 -11.51 10.76 -1.17
N GLY A 39 -10.18 10.88 -1.34
CA GLY A 39 -9.24 11.12 -0.23
C GLY A 39 -8.34 9.92 0.12
N LYS A 40 -8.37 8.85 -0.69
CA LYS A 40 -7.63 7.59 -0.45
C LYS A 40 -6.12 7.82 -0.32
N SER A 41 -5.46 8.32 -1.36
CA SER A 41 -4.02 8.61 -1.37
C SER A 41 -3.62 9.65 -0.32
N SER A 42 -4.51 10.63 -0.07
CA SER A 42 -4.31 11.62 1.00
C SER A 42 -4.27 10.96 2.38
N THR A 43 -5.11 9.95 2.60
CA THR A 43 -5.09 9.16 3.84
C THR A 43 -3.74 8.48 4.05
N LEU A 44 -3.24 7.76 3.03
CA LEU A 44 -1.93 7.09 3.12
C LEU A 44 -0.78 8.08 3.34
N ARG A 45 -0.79 9.20 2.59
CA ARG A 45 0.19 10.28 2.78
C ARG A 45 0.11 10.89 4.18
N GLY A 46 -1.10 11.02 4.75
CA GLY A 46 -1.30 11.48 6.12
C GLY A 46 -0.72 10.52 7.16
N VAL A 47 -0.87 9.20 6.98
CA VAL A 47 -0.24 8.20 7.85
C VAL A 47 1.28 8.36 7.84
N MET A 48 1.88 8.57 6.66
CA MET A 48 3.33 8.71 6.49
C MET A 48 3.87 10.11 6.82
N ASN A 49 3.04 11.04 7.26
CA ASN A 49 3.42 12.46 7.45
C ASN A 49 3.98 13.15 6.20
N LEU A 50 3.56 12.70 5.02
CA LEU A 50 3.87 13.31 3.72
C LEU A 50 2.88 14.41 3.31
N SER A 51 1.81 14.61 4.09
CA SER A 51 0.79 15.63 3.87
C SER A 51 0.47 16.36 5.17
N PRO A 52 0.15 17.66 5.11
CA PRO A 52 -0.15 18.44 6.29
C PRO A 52 -1.42 17.94 6.96
N LYS A 53 -1.29 17.31 8.13
CA LYS A 53 -2.39 16.97 9.02
C LYS A 53 -2.78 18.20 9.83
N PHE A 54 -4.08 18.44 9.98
CA PHE A 54 -4.56 19.48 10.87
C PHE A 54 -5.44 18.92 12.01
N GLY A 55 -5.59 17.58 12.09
CA GLY A 55 -6.31 16.93 13.18
C GLY A 55 -6.17 15.39 13.12
N GLY A 56 -6.53 14.77 14.23
CA GLY A 56 -6.48 13.33 14.41
C GLY A 56 -5.14 12.77 14.81
N LYS A 57 -5.10 11.46 15.06
CA LYS A 57 -3.93 10.71 15.48
C LYS A 57 -3.74 9.45 14.65
N VAL A 58 -2.51 8.98 14.58
CA VAL A 58 -2.14 7.72 13.94
C VAL A 58 -1.28 6.93 14.91
N PHE A 59 -1.65 5.67 15.12
CA PHE A 59 -0.93 4.76 16.01
C PHE A 59 -0.43 3.56 15.23
N LEU A 60 0.83 3.21 15.40
CA LEU A 60 1.46 2.00 14.88
C LEU A 60 1.85 1.11 16.06
N ARG A 61 1.28 -0.09 16.15
CA ARG A 61 1.48 -1.01 17.27
C ARG A 61 1.22 -0.36 18.66
N GLY A 62 0.22 0.53 18.72
CA GLY A 62 -0.16 1.26 19.93
C GLY A 62 0.66 2.52 20.20
N GLU A 63 1.74 2.77 19.48
CA GLU A 63 2.58 3.95 19.60
C GLU A 63 2.05 5.09 18.71
N ASP A 64 1.91 6.29 19.24
CA ASP A 64 1.50 7.49 18.50
C ASP A 64 2.64 7.95 17.58
N ILE A 65 2.44 7.80 16.27
CA ILE A 65 3.38 8.19 15.22
C ILE A 65 2.99 9.51 14.54
N SER A 66 2.00 10.22 15.06
CA SER A 66 1.40 11.37 14.38
C SER A 66 2.36 12.53 14.12
N ARG A 67 3.46 12.61 14.88
CA ARG A 67 4.44 13.69 14.79
C ARG A 67 5.83 13.25 14.37
N LEU A 68 6.02 11.94 14.10
CA LEU A 68 7.30 11.41 13.67
C LEU A 68 7.59 11.79 12.22
N ASP A 69 8.86 11.93 11.87
CA ASP A 69 9.27 12.09 10.49
C ASP A 69 8.99 10.81 9.68
N THR A 70 8.75 10.96 8.38
CA THR A 70 8.50 9.82 7.46
C THR A 70 9.58 8.76 7.60
N SER A 71 10.86 9.14 7.72
CA SER A 71 11.98 8.22 7.88
C SER A 71 11.91 7.41 9.19
N GLU A 72 11.39 7.99 10.26
CA GLU A 72 11.18 7.31 11.54
C GLU A 72 10.02 6.32 11.44
N ILE A 73 8.91 6.72 10.78
CA ILE A 73 7.76 5.84 10.51
C ILE A 73 8.20 4.62 9.71
N VAL A 74 9.02 4.83 8.67
CA VAL A 74 9.59 3.73 7.86
C VAL A 74 10.46 2.80 8.70
N ARG A 75 11.35 3.34 9.54
CA ARG A 75 12.19 2.53 10.46
C ARG A 75 11.37 1.74 11.48
N LYS A 76 10.16 2.21 11.80
CA LYS A 76 9.21 1.48 12.65
C LYS A 76 8.43 0.40 11.91
N GLY A 77 8.75 0.13 10.65
CA GLY A 77 8.17 -0.95 9.86
C GLY A 77 6.86 -0.61 9.14
N CYS A 78 6.57 0.66 8.91
CA CYS A 78 5.45 1.08 8.06
C CYS A 78 5.97 1.62 6.72
N CYS A 79 5.58 1.00 5.61
CA CYS A 79 6.06 1.34 4.27
C CYS A 79 4.89 1.71 3.35
N LEU A 80 5.13 2.62 2.41
CA LEU A 80 4.19 3.03 1.38
C LEU A 80 4.73 2.67 -0.01
N VAL A 81 3.95 1.92 -0.78
CA VAL A 81 4.08 1.79 -2.24
C VAL A 81 3.17 2.84 -2.86
N PRO A 82 3.71 3.94 -3.38
CA PRO A 82 2.91 5.04 -3.89
C PRO A 82 2.34 4.72 -5.27
N GLU A 83 1.28 5.43 -5.65
CA GLU A 83 0.75 5.46 -7.00
C GLU A 83 1.82 5.84 -8.04
N GLY A 84 1.73 5.26 -9.22
CA GLY A 84 2.63 5.56 -10.34
C GLY A 84 4.01 4.94 -10.20
N ARG A 85 4.12 3.83 -9.43
CA ARG A 85 5.30 2.95 -9.33
C ARG A 85 6.53 3.64 -8.71
N LYS A 86 6.88 4.87 -9.09
CA LYS A 86 7.99 5.70 -8.59
C LYS A 86 9.33 4.94 -8.48
N ILE A 87 9.64 4.18 -9.54
CA ILE A 87 10.94 3.50 -9.68
C ILE A 87 12.01 4.50 -10.16
N PHE A 88 13.28 4.10 -10.04
CA PHE A 88 14.42 4.82 -10.62
C PHE A 88 14.68 4.28 -12.03
N PRO A 89 14.29 4.98 -13.11
CA PRO A 89 14.28 4.41 -14.46
C PRO A 89 15.69 4.10 -15.01
N TYR A 90 16.70 4.83 -14.58
CA TYR A 90 18.10 4.68 -15.01
C TYR A 90 18.91 3.74 -14.10
N PHE A 91 18.30 3.19 -13.05
CA PHE A 91 18.89 2.16 -12.21
C PHE A 91 18.45 0.80 -12.71
N THR A 92 19.33 -0.20 -12.55
CA THR A 92 18.95 -1.60 -12.78
C THR A 92 17.87 -2.05 -11.79
N VAL A 93 17.25 -3.18 -12.06
CA VAL A 93 16.31 -3.83 -11.13
C VAL A 93 16.95 -4.04 -9.76
N GLU A 94 18.19 -4.59 -9.73
CA GLU A 94 18.92 -4.85 -8.48
C GLU A 94 19.21 -3.56 -7.73
N GLU A 95 19.68 -2.51 -8.39
CA GLU A 95 19.94 -1.21 -7.77
C GLU A 95 18.64 -0.57 -7.23
N ASN A 96 17.52 -0.67 -7.97
CA ASN A 96 16.22 -0.22 -7.49
C ASN A 96 15.81 -0.93 -6.19
N LEU A 97 16.01 -2.25 -6.11
CA LEU A 97 15.71 -3.02 -4.91
C LEU A 97 16.63 -2.61 -3.75
N MET A 98 17.92 -2.47 -4.01
CA MET A 98 18.91 -2.04 -3.01
C MET A 98 18.60 -0.67 -2.41
N MET A 99 18.02 0.25 -3.19
CA MET A 99 17.52 1.55 -2.66
C MET A 99 16.43 1.38 -1.61
N GLY A 100 15.68 0.28 -1.64
CA GLY A 100 14.69 -0.04 -0.61
C GLY A 100 15.30 -0.31 0.76
N ASP A 101 16.53 -0.81 0.80
CA ASP A 101 17.24 -1.12 2.06
C ASP A 101 17.95 0.09 2.70
N TYR A 102 17.99 1.23 2.02
CA TYR A 102 18.70 2.43 2.48
C TYR A 102 18.21 2.96 3.86
N GLY A 103 16.96 2.65 4.23
CA GLY A 103 16.41 2.97 5.56
C GLY A 103 16.94 2.09 6.70
N ASN A 104 17.59 0.96 6.39
CA ASN A 104 18.18 0.07 7.38
C ASN A 104 19.55 0.58 7.85
N SER A 105 19.55 1.50 8.79
CA SER A 105 20.72 2.23 9.31
C SER A 105 21.82 1.37 9.98
N LYS A 106 21.75 0.05 9.89
CA LYS A 106 22.67 -0.87 10.58
C LYS A 106 23.53 -1.74 9.63
N GLY A 107 23.79 -1.29 8.39
CA GLY A 107 24.89 -1.82 7.57
C GLY A 107 25.09 -3.35 7.58
N LYS A 108 23.99 -4.14 7.64
CA LYS A 108 24.08 -5.60 7.67
C LYS A 108 24.07 -6.12 6.23
N THR A 109 25.16 -6.02 5.52
CA THR A 109 25.36 -6.59 4.17
C THR A 109 24.77 -8.00 4.02
N ARG A 110 24.86 -8.83 5.07
CA ARG A 110 24.28 -10.18 5.08
C ARG A 110 22.75 -10.14 5.05
N GLN A 111 22.11 -9.23 5.81
CA GLN A 111 20.64 -9.09 5.85
C GLN A 111 20.10 -8.55 4.53
N THR A 112 20.73 -7.51 3.98
CA THR A 112 20.41 -6.94 2.66
C THR A 112 20.43 -8.01 1.57
N LYS A 113 21.48 -8.87 1.55
CA LYS A 113 21.58 -9.96 0.58
C LYS A 113 20.48 -10.99 0.75
N ALA A 114 20.16 -11.38 1.99
CA ALA A 114 19.08 -12.31 2.28
C ALA A 114 17.70 -11.74 1.87
N ASN A 115 17.47 -10.43 2.11
CA ASN A 115 16.25 -9.77 1.69
C ASN A 115 16.12 -9.72 0.17
N LEU A 116 17.23 -9.43 -0.54
CA LEU A 116 17.26 -9.44 -2.00
C LEU A 116 16.93 -10.83 -2.56
N GLU A 117 17.53 -11.88 -2.02
CA GLU A 117 17.26 -13.27 -2.41
C GLU A 117 15.77 -13.63 -2.17
N ARG A 118 15.18 -13.20 -1.04
CA ARG A 118 13.76 -13.39 -0.75
C ARG A 118 12.87 -12.66 -1.75
N VAL A 119 13.21 -11.40 -2.08
CA VAL A 119 12.45 -10.63 -3.09
C VAL A 119 12.56 -11.30 -4.45
N PHE A 120 13.72 -11.77 -4.86
CA PHE A 120 13.88 -12.51 -6.12
C PHE A 120 13.14 -13.85 -6.14
N SER A 121 13.02 -14.53 -5.01
CA SER A 121 12.20 -15.75 -4.90
C SER A 121 10.71 -15.46 -5.06
N LEU A 122 10.24 -14.30 -4.58
CA LEU A 122 8.85 -13.86 -4.72
C LEU A 122 8.55 -13.32 -6.14
N PHE A 123 9.56 -12.75 -6.79
CA PHE A 123 9.48 -12.15 -8.13
C PHE A 123 10.54 -12.76 -9.07
N PRO A 124 10.35 -13.99 -9.58
CA PRO A 124 11.35 -14.64 -10.44
C PRO A 124 11.73 -13.79 -11.67
N ILE A 125 10.75 -13.10 -12.26
CA ILE A 125 10.98 -12.23 -13.43
C ILE A 125 11.96 -11.08 -13.11
N LEU A 126 11.96 -10.56 -11.88
CA LEU A 126 12.92 -9.54 -11.46
C LEU A 126 14.33 -10.13 -11.29
N ALA A 127 14.42 -11.39 -10.83
CA ALA A 127 15.69 -12.09 -10.74
C ALA A 127 16.33 -12.31 -12.12
N GLU A 128 15.54 -12.74 -13.11
CA GLU A 128 15.97 -12.92 -14.49
C GLU A 128 16.48 -11.61 -15.11
N ARG A 129 15.83 -10.50 -14.76
CA ARG A 129 16.10 -9.17 -15.30
C ARG A 129 16.90 -8.26 -14.39
N LYS A 130 17.60 -8.82 -13.40
CA LYS A 130 18.27 -8.03 -12.33
C LYS A 130 19.22 -6.94 -12.82
N ARG A 131 19.84 -7.13 -14.00
CA ARG A 131 20.75 -6.16 -14.63
C ARG A 131 20.07 -5.22 -15.64
N GLN A 132 18.77 -5.42 -15.92
CA GLN A 132 18.00 -4.58 -16.84
C GLN A 132 17.66 -3.26 -16.16
N LEU A 133 17.66 -2.15 -16.91
CA LEU A 133 17.24 -0.84 -16.42
C LEU A 133 15.73 -0.83 -16.11
N GLY A 134 15.35 -0.31 -14.93
CA GLY A 134 13.97 -0.28 -14.48
C GLY A 134 13.02 0.41 -15.44
N GLY A 135 13.47 1.48 -16.11
CA GLY A 135 12.68 2.20 -17.09
C GLY A 135 12.30 1.42 -18.34
N THR A 136 13.01 0.29 -18.64
CA THR A 136 12.75 -0.56 -19.81
C THR A 136 11.85 -1.76 -19.51
N LEU A 137 11.44 -1.92 -18.25
CA LEU A 137 10.49 -2.95 -17.83
C LEU A 137 9.08 -2.62 -18.31
N SER A 138 8.24 -3.65 -18.50
CA SER A 138 6.79 -3.48 -18.70
C SER A 138 6.13 -2.84 -17.48
N GLY A 139 4.92 -2.32 -17.65
CA GLY A 139 4.19 -1.68 -16.55
C GLY A 139 3.95 -2.59 -15.34
N GLY A 140 3.65 -3.86 -15.57
CA GLY A 140 3.48 -4.84 -14.48
C GLY A 140 4.78 -5.16 -13.77
N GLU A 141 5.89 -5.34 -14.52
CA GLU A 141 7.22 -5.57 -13.94
C GLU A 141 7.71 -4.38 -13.12
N GLN A 142 7.42 -3.15 -13.59
CA GLN A 142 7.72 -1.94 -12.80
C GLN A 142 6.92 -1.89 -11.50
N GLN A 143 5.65 -2.35 -11.53
CA GLN A 143 4.82 -2.44 -10.32
C GLN A 143 5.38 -3.50 -9.36
N MET A 144 5.76 -4.67 -9.87
CA MET A 144 6.43 -5.71 -9.08
C MET A 144 7.74 -5.18 -8.48
N LEU A 145 8.51 -4.40 -9.24
CA LEU A 145 9.75 -3.78 -8.76
C LEU A 145 9.48 -2.76 -7.63
N ALA A 146 8.43 -1.93 -7.74
CA ALA A 146 8.03 -0.99 -6.71
C ALA A 146 7.61 -1.69 -5.40
N ILE A 147 6.83 -2.78 -5.52
CA ILE A 147 6.44 -3.62 -4.37
C ILE A 147 7.68 -4.33 -3.80
N GLY A 148 8.50 -4.95 -4.63
CA GLY A 148 9.74 -5.63 -4.22
C GLY A 148 10.68 -4.70 -3.46
N ARG A 149 10.84 -3.45 -3.92
CA ARG A 149 11.62 -2.42 -3.25
C ARG A 149 11.12 -2.15 -1.83
N SER A 150 9.80 -2.11 -1.62
CA SER A 150 9.22 -1.91 -0.29
C SER A 150 9.50 -3.08 0.66
N LEU A 151 9.58 -4.30 0.13
CA LEU A 151 9.86 -5.51 0.90
C LEU A 151 11.30 -5.62 1.38
N MET A 152 12.24 -4.90 0.76
CA MET A 152 13.65 -4.87 1.20
C MET A 152 13.84 -4.38 2.63
N LEU A 153 12.91 -3.55 3.14
CA LEU A 153 12.89 -3.06 4.52
C LEU A 153 12.33 -4.06 5.54
N GLU A 154 11.79 -5.19 5.08
CA GLU A 154 11.02 -6.14 5.93
C GLU A 154 9.92 -5.46 6.76
N PRO A 155 9.05 -4.64 6.14
CA PRO A 155 8.07 -3.88 6.87
C PRO A 155 7.03 -4.78 7.56
N ASP A 156 6.51 -4.34 8.71
CA ASP A 156 5.40 -5.02 9.39
C ASP A 156 4.06 -4.73 8.71
N ILE A 157 3.91 -3.51 8.17
CA ILE A 157 2.75 -3.09 7.39
C ILE A 157 3.17 -2.41 6.10
N ILE A 158 2.51 -2.80 5.02
CA ILE A 158 2.67 -2.22 3.68
C ILE A 158 1.38 -1.54 3.30
N MET A 159 1.46 -0.26 3.03
CA MET A 159 0.36 0.50 2.44
C MET A 159 0.59 0.59 0.93
N MET A 160 -0.44 0.27 0.13
CA MET A 160 -0.36 0.28 -1.34
C MET A 160 -1.40 1.23 -1.91
N ASP A 161 -0.96 2.18 -2.73
CA ASP A 161 -1.79 3.20 -3.34
C ASP A 161 -2.07 2.85 -4.81
N GLU A 162 -3.25 2.30 -5.08
CA GLU A 162 -3.76 1.89 -6.39
C GLU A 162 -2.75 1.03 -7.19
N PRO A 163 -2.27 -0.11 -6.63
CA PRO A 163 -1.23 -0.92 -7.27
C PRO A 163 -1.66 -1.53 -8.61
N SER A 164 -2.97 -1.61 -8.89
CA SER A 164 -3.50 -2.16 -10.14
C SER A 164 -3.68 -1.10 -11.25
N LEU A 165 -3.53 0.19 -10.95
CA LEU A 165 -3.86 1.28 -11.86
C LEU A 165 -3.02 1.23 -13.14
N GLY A 166 -3.72 1.28 -14.29
CA GLY A 166 -3.09 1.32 -15.63
C GLY A 166 -2.39 0.02 -16.04
N LEU A 167 -2.77 -1.11 -15.43
CA LEU A 167 -2.31 -2.43 -15.82
C LEU A 167 -3.35 -3.15 -16.69
N ALA A 168 -2.87 -4.05 -17.55
CA ALA A 168 -3.74 -4.96 -18.30
C ALA A 168 -4.40 -5.96 -17.33
N PRO A 169 -5.62 -6.47 -17.64
CA PRO A 169 -6.39 -7.33 -16.73
C PRO A 169 -5.62 -8.51 -16.17
N ILE A 170 -4.86 -9.22 -16.99
CA ILE A 170 -4.05 -10.36 -16.56
C ILE A 170 -2.96 -9.96 -15.52
N LEU A 171 -2.40 -8.75 -15.64
CA LEU A 171 -1.41 -8.24 -14.69
C LEU A 171 -2.07 -7.77 -13.38
N VAL A 172 -3.31 -7.28 -13.45
CA VAL A 172 -4.11 -6.95 -12.27
C VAL A 172 -4.28 -8.19 -11.41
N GLU A 173 -4.74 -9.31 -11.99
CA GLU A 173 -4.90 -10.59 -11.28
C GLU A 173 -3.59 -11.04 -10.63
N GLN A 174 -2.48 -10.94 -11.35
CA GLN A 174 -1.15 -11.28 -10.83
C GLN A 174 -0.75 -10.41 -9.63
N ILE A 175 -1.00 -9.10 -9.68
CA ILE A 175 -0.69 -8.20 -8.57
C ILE A 175 -1.56 -8.51 -7.34
N PHE A 176 -2.85 -8.80 -7.51
CA PHE A 176 -3.72 -9.18 -6.39
C PHE A 176 -3.31 -10.53 -5.77
N ALA A 177 -2.99 -11.53 -6.59
CA ALA A 177 -2.45 -12.81 -6.11
C ALA A 177 -1.14 -12.61 -5.32
N LEU A 178 -0.24 -11.76 -5.83
CA LEU A 178 1.00 -11.39 -5.15
C LEU A 178 0.75 -10.72 -3.80
N ILE A 179 -0.23 -9.82 -3.70
CA ILE A 179 -0.58 -9.15 -2.43
C ILE A 179 -1.03 -10.20 -1.39
N GLN A 180 -1.83 -11.19 -1.78
CA GLN A 180 -2.19 -12.30 -0.90
C GLN A 180 -0.96 -13.11 -0.49
N GLU A 181 -0.07 -13.43 -1.42
CA GLU A 181 1.17 -14.15 -1.15
C GLU A 181 2.08 -13.41 -0.15
N ILE A 182 2.19 -12.09 -0.26
CA ILE A 182 2.92 -11.24 0.69
C ILE A 182 2.31 -11.36 2.09
N ARG A 183 0.98 -11.31 2.24
CA ARG A 183 0.32 -11.53 3.53
C ARG A 183 0.61 -12.93 4.06
N ASP A 184 0.38 -13.97 3.25
CA ASP A 184 0.34 -15.36 3.71
C ASP A 184 1.74 -15.93 3.95
N LYS A 185 2.68 -15.71 3.02
CA LYS A 185 4.05 -16.26 3.12
C LYS A 185 4.99 -15.39 3.94
N LEU A 186 4.84 -14.07 3.87
CA LEU A 186 5.71 -13.15 4.61
C LEU A 186 5.08 -12.63 5.90
N ASN A 187 3.84 -13.04 6.21
CA ASN A 187 3.08 -12.62 7.40
C ASN A 187 2.97 -11.08 7.53
N ARG A 188 2.79 -10.37 6.41
CA ARG A 188 2.69 -8.91 6.42
C ARG A 188 1.26 -8.44 6.58
N THR A 189 1.10 -7.28 7.17
CA THR A 189 -0.17 -6.55 7.25
C THR A 189 -0.27 -5.63 6.05
N ILE A 190 -1.45 -5.47 5.45
CA ILE A 190 -1.61 -4.68 4.23
C ILE A 190 -2.81 -3.73 4.37
N LEU A 191 -2.57 -2.45 4.10
CA LEU A 191 -3.63 -1.47 3.83
C LEU A 191 -3.62 -1.17 2.33
N LEU A 192 -4.62 -1.70 1.63
CA LEU A 192 -4.75 -1.61 0.19
C LEU A 192 -5.73 -0.50 -0.18
N VAL A 193 -5.26 0.53 -0.86
CA VAL A 193 -6.11 1.57 -1.45
C VAL A 193 -6.37 1.20 -2.90
N GLU A 194 -7.64 1.14 -3.29
CA GLU A 194 -8.04 0.77 -4.65
C GLU A 194 -9.32 1.46 -5.10
N GLN A 195 -9.43 1.63 -6.41
CA GLN A 195 -10.69 1.97 -7.08
C GLN A 195 -11.42 0.71 -7.55
N ASN A 196 -10.70 -0.35 -7.91
CA ASN A 196 -11.27 -1.63 -8.30
C ASN A 196 -11.75 -2.41 -7.06
N ALA A 197 -12.95 -2.05 -6.58
CA ALA A 197 -13.53 -2.63 -5.38
C ALA A 197 -13.76 -4.14 -5.52
N HIS A 198 -14.12 -4.61 -6.72
CA HIS A 198 -14.36 -6.03 -6.96
C HIS A 198 -13.12 -6.86 -6.65
N MET A 199 -12.00 -6.53 -7.25
CA MET A 199 -10.73 -7.25 -7.04
C MET A 199 -10.22 -7.09 -5.62
N ALA A 200 -10.29 -5.88 -5.07
CA ALA A 200 -9.80 -5.62 -3.71
C ALA A 200 -10.58 -6.41 -2.64
N LEU A 201 -11.91 -6.47 -2.76
CA LEU A 201 -12.76 -7.22 -1.82
C LEU A 201 -12.67 -8.75 -2.00
N GLN A 202 -12.10 -9.25 -3.07
CA GLN A 202 -11.82 -10.69 -3.21
C GLN A 202 -10.68 -11.15 -2.30
N ILE A 203 -9.71 -10.28 -2.04
CA ILE A 203 -8.51 -10.61 -1.25
C ILE A 203 -8.50 -10.01 0.15
N ALA A 204 -9.32 -8.97 0.40
CA ALA A 204 -9.39 -8.30 1.69
C ALA A 204 -10.17 -9.11 2.73
N ASP A 205 -9.80 -8.95 3.99
CA ASP A 205 -10.56 -9.45 5.13
C ASP A 205 -11.68 -8.48 5.51
N ARG A 206 -11.39 -7.17 5.51
CA ARG A 206 -12.33 -6.07 5.78
C ARG A 206 -12.11 -4.91 4.80
N GLY A 207 -13.10 -4.04 4.74
CA GLY A 207 -13.01 -2.84 3.92
C GLY A 207 -13.68 -1.62 4.53
N TYR A 208 -13.30 -0.47 4.00
CA TYR A 208 -13.89 0.84 4.28
C TYR A 208 -14.18 1.52 2.96
N ILE A 209 -15.39 2.06 2.82
CA ILE A 209 -15.78 2.85 1.65
C ILE A 209 -15.61 4.33 1.99
N LEU A 210 -14.80 5.01 1.21
CA LEU A 210 -14.47 6.42 1.37
C LEU A 210 -15.15 7.26 0.29
N GLU A 211 -15.97 8.23 0.69
CA GLU A 211 -16.61 9.18 -0.20
C GLU A 211 -16.37 10.61 0.30
N THR A 212 -15.88 11.46 -0.59
CA THR A 212 -15.68 12.90 -0.33
C THR A 212 -14.98 13.16 1.03
N GLY A 213 -13.98 12.35 1.35
CA GLY A 213 -13.17 12.48 2.57
C GLY A 213 -13.79 11.88 3.84
N ARG A 214 -14.88 11.11 3.75
CA ARG A 214 -15.54 10.46 4.88
C ARG A 214 -15.70 8.96 4.64
N ILE A 215 -15.55 8.16 5.68
CA ILE A 215 -15.95 6.75 5.64
C ILE A 215 -17.49 6.70 5.75
N VAL A 216 -18.13 6.16 4.71
CA VAL A 216 -19.59 6.04 4.63
C VAL A 216 -20.07 4.63 4.99
N LEU A 217 -19.22 3.62 4.77
CA LEU A 217 -19.53 2.23 5.08
C LEU A 217 -18.25 1.49 5.48
N SER A 218 -18.36 0.51 6.37
CA SER A 218 -17.27 -0.41 6.71
C SER A 218 -17.85 -1.75 7.15
N GLY A 219 -17.09 -2.83 6.94
CA GLY A 219 -17.49 -4.17 7.32
C GLY A 219 -16.48 -5.21 6.85
N THR A 220 -16.82 -6.48 7.01
CA THR A 220 -16.07 -7.58 6.40
C THR A 220 -16.17 -7.49 4.89
N ALA A 221 -15.17 -8.02 4.19
CA ALA A 221 -15.19 -8.03 2.72
C ALA A 221 -16.43 -8.77 2.17
N ARG A 222 -16.93 -9.78 2.89
CA ARG A 222 -18.14 -10.50 2.54
C ARG A 222 -19.38 -9.59 2.65
N GLU A 223 -19.57 -8.92 3.79
CA GLU A 223 -20.70 -7.99 3.99
C GLU A 223 -20.71 -6.88 2.94
N LEU A 224 -19.53 -6.33 2.62
CA LEU A 224 -19.42 -5.28 1.61
C LEU A 224 -19.72 -5.79 0.20
N ARG A 225 -19.33 -7.02 -0.16
CA ARG A 225 -19.69 -7.62 -1.47
C ARG A 225 -21.16 -7.93 -1.61
N GLU A 226 -21.81 -8.31 -0.50
CA GLU A 226 -23.24 -8.62 -0.47
C GLU A 226 -24.14 -7.36 -0.32
N ASN A 227 -23.55 -6.20 -0.05
CA ASN A 227 -24.27 -4.94 0.11
C ASN A 227 -24.74 -4.38 -1.24
N PRO A 228 -26.06 -4.17 -1.46
CA PRO A 228 -26.59 -3.69 -2.76
C PRO A 228 -26.07 -2.31 -3.18
N ASP A 229 -25.82 -1.40 -2.23
CA ASP A 229 -25.35 -0.05 -2.52
C ASP A 229 -23.87 -0.12 -3.00
N VAL A 230 -23.07 -0.97 -2.37
CA VAL A 230 -21.67 -1.22 -2.78
C VAL A 230 -21.64 -1.92 -4.15
N ALA A 231 -22.51 -2.91 -4.34
CA ALA A 231 -22.62 -3.65 -5.61
C ALA A 231 -22.94 -2.70 -6.77
N LYS A 232 -23.92 -1.83 -6.59
CA LYS A 232 -24.33 -0.86 -7.61
C LYS A 232 -23.30 0.25 -7.86
N ALA A 233 -22.68 0.80 -6.79
CA ALA A 233 -21.79 1.96 -6.91
C ALA A 233 -20.35 1.57 -7.32
N TYR A 234 -19.88 0.38 -6.91
CA TYR A 234 -18.45 0.03 -6.98
C TYR A 234 -18.15 -1.32 -7.63
N LEU A 235 -19.13 -2.25 -7.74
CA LEU A 235 -18.88 -3.59 -8.31
C LEU A 235 -19.39 -3.73 -9.75
N GLY A 236 -20.01 -2.69 -10.32
CA GLY A 236 -20.55 -2.72 -11.69
C GLY A 236 -21.71 -3.71 -11.90
N MET A 237 -22.36 -4.13 -10.81
CA MET A 237 -23.55 -4.98 -10.85
C MET A 237 -24.78 -4.07 -10.98
N ALA A 238 -25.37 -4.02 -12.18
CA ALA A 238 -26.63 -3.33 -12.46
C ALA A 238 -27.82 -4.20 -12.10
#